data_8494ba10812c8f7e0b8e0c7aaf236317
#
_entry.id   8494ba10812c8f7e0b8e0c7aaf236317
#
_cell.length_a   1.000
_cell.length_b   1.000
_cell.length_c   1.000
_cell.angle_alpha   90.00
_cell.angle_beta   90.00
_cell.angle_gamma   90.00
#
_symmetry.space_group_name_H-M   'P 1'
#
loop_
_entity.id
_entity.type
_entity.pdbx_description
1 polymer ?
#
loop_
_entity_poly.entity_id
_entity_poly.type
_entity_poly.pdbx_seq_one_letter_code
_entity_poly.pdbx_strand_id
1 'polypeptide(L)'
;PTDEYDIIELYDRDWEYNDWPKQEIMDVIDNGVHMIHHLGHSSYVYAMKMYYEDCYGLSNTDFCFIYSQGCMAGGFDYNYADCIAEHFTVKTDTGAFAVIMNARYGWFWSYSTDGDSQRFHREYLDAVYGEGIPEIGRANSDSKEDNLPIIGRSCIRWVYYEANLFGDPSLRFYEYENTPPNTPNIEGPPNGKV
;
A
#
# COMPACT_ATOMS: atom_id res chain seq x y z
N PRO A 1 -10.56 10.79 11.66
CA PRO A 1 -11.42 9.89 10.89
C PRO A 1 -11.55 8.48 11.45
N THR A 2 -11.24 8.25 12.75
CA THR A 2 -11.38 6.92 13.38
C THR A 2 -12.84 6.48 13.56
N ASP A 3 -13.78 7.38 13.44
CA ASP A 3 -15.22 7.09 13.60
C ASP A 3 -15.86 6.54 12.31
N GLU A 4 -15.12 6.51 11.20
CA GLU A 4 -15.59 6.05 9.88
C GLU A 4 -15.04 4.67 9.48
N TYR A 5 -14.08 4.14 10.24
CA TYR A 5 -13.40 2.88 9.91
C TYR A 5 -13.33 1.96 11.12
N ASP A 6 -13.65 0.69 10.90
CA ASP A 6 -13.37 -0.37 11.87
C ASP A 6 -11.88 -0.73 11.81
N ILE A 7 -11.18 -0.55 12.93
CA ILE A 7 -9.73 -0.79 13.01
C ILE A 7 -9.48 -2.12 13.72
N ILE A 8 -8.79 -3.02 13.05
CA ILE A 8 -8.31 -4.30 13.63
C ILE A 8 -6.81 -4.15 13.88
N GLU A 9 -6.36 -4.39 15.10
CA GLU A 9 -4.96 -4.25 15.50
C GLU A 9 -4.34 -5.61 15.81
N LEU A 10 -3.24 -5.95 15.14
CA LEU A 10 -2.46 -7.16 15.38
C LEU A 10 -1.04 -6.75 15.80
N TYR A 11 -0.85 -6.50 17.08
CA TYR A 11 0.46 -6.18 17.63
C TYR A 11 1.07 -7.38 18.34
N ASP A 12 2.32 -7.71 18.03
CA ASP A 12 3.05 -8.81 18.67
C ASP A 12 2.99 -8.77 20.19
N ARG A 13 3.13 -7.57 20.78
CA ARG A 13 3.12 -7.34 22.23
C ARG A 13 1.85 -7.80 22.97
N ASP A 14 0.73 -7.93 22.23
CA ASP A 14 -0.58 -8.27 22.82
C ASP A 14 -0.84 -9.77 22.83
N TRP A 15 0.12 -10.56 22.36
CA TRP A 15 0.06 -12.01 22.22
C TRP A 15 1.09 -12.73 23.10
N GLU A 16 0.80 -13.98 23.42
CA GLU A 16 1.76 -14.84 24.12
C GLU A 16 3.04 -14.99 23.29
N TYR A 17 4.18 -14.91 23.93
CA TYR A 17 5.51 -14.91 23.29
C TYR A 17 5.81 -13.70 22.37
N ASN A 18 4.99 -12.64 22.41
CA ASN A 18 5.06 -11.50 21.51
C ASN A 18 5.04 -11.92 20.02
N ASP A 19 4.15 -12.83 19.69
CA ASP A 19 4.06 -13.41 18.36
C ASP A 19 2.61 -13.85 18.05
N TRP A 20 1.89 -13.06 17.23
CA TRP A 20 0.55 -13.42 16.81
C TRP A 20 0.60 -14.48 15.69
N PRO A 21 -0.31 -15.46 15.69
CA PRO A 21 -0.32 -16.52 14.69
C PRO A 21 -0.76 -16.02 13.32
N LYS A 22 -0.15 -16.53 12.24
CA LYS A 22 -0.49 -16.13 10.87
C LYS A 22 -1.96 -16.29 10.52
N GLN A 23 -2.68 -17.19 11.19
CA GLN A 23 -4.11 -17.41 10.94
C GLN A 23 -4.93 -16.13 11.17
N GLU A 24 -4.54 -15.29 12.11
CA GLU A 24 -5.23 -14.03 12.39
C GLU A 24 -5.27 -13.10 11.18
N ILE A 25 -4.14 -12.93 10.49
CA ILE A 25 -4.13 -12.07 9.29
C ILE A 25 -4.83 -12.74 8.10
N MET A 26 -4.75 -14.05 7.98
CA MET A 26 -5.50 -14.78 6.95
C MET A 26 -7.00 -14.61 7.17
N ASP A 27 -7.48 -14.79 8.42
CA ASP A 27 -8.89 -14.58 8.77
C ASP A 27 -9.34 -13.13 8.52
N VAL A 28 -8.50 -12.14 8.80
CA VAL A 28 -8.77 -10.73 8.51
C VAL A 28 -8.92 -10.50 7.00
N ILE A 29 -8.04 -11.07 6.19
CA ILE A 29 -8.11 -10.98 4.73
C ILE A 29 -9.38 -11.68 4.22
N ASP A 30 -9.65 -12.89 4.68
CA ASP A 30 -10.79 -13.70 4.23
C ASP A 30 -12.15 -13.09 4.63
N ASN A 31 -12.19 -12.30 5.71
CA ASN A 31 -13.37 -11.54 6.11
C ASN A 31 -13.55 -10.20 5.37
N GLY A 32 -12.69 -9.85 4.43
CA GLY A 32 -12.89 -8.71 3.54
C GLY A 32 -12.39 -7.37 4.09
N VAL A 33 -11.16 -7.33 4.61
CA VAL A 33 -10.53 -6.07 5.02
C VAL A 33 -10.23 -5.19 3.79
N HIS A 34 -10.44 -3.87 3.91
CA HIS A 34 -10.17 -2.94 2.80
C HIS A 34 -8.67 -2.63 2.64
N MET A 35 -7.98 -2.37 3.75
CA MET A 35 -6.59 -1.92 3.73
C MET A 35 -5.80 -2.52 4.90
N ILE A 36 -4.60 -2.96 4.59
CA ILE A 36 -3.66 -3.49 5.57
C ILE A 36 -2.42 -2.61 5.63
N HIS A 37 -2.08 -2.16 6.83
CA HIS A 37 -0.86 -1.42 7.13
C HIS A 37 0.10 -2.32 7.88
N HIS A 38 1.18 -2.72 7.24
CA HIS A 38 2.16 -3.60 7.85
C HIS A 38 3.47 -2.87 8.18
N LEU A 39 3.82 -2.89 9.45
CA LEU A 39 5.14 -2.52 9.97
C LEU A 39 5.75 -3.73 10.67
N GLY A 40 6.68 -4.41 10.03
CA GLY A 40 7.30 -5.61 10.55
C GLY A 40 8.37 -6.17 9.63
N HIS A 41 8.91 -7.31 10.00
CA HIS A 41 9.89 -8.01 9.19
C HIS A 41 9.25 -8.69 7.98
N SER A 42 9.96 -8.66 6.87
CA SER A 42 9.62 -9.41 5.67
C SER A 42 10.87 -9.82 4.88
N SER A 43 10.67 -10.68 3.92
CA SER A 43 11.66 -11.11 2.94
C SER A 43 11.00 -11.25 1.56
N TYR A 44 11.73 -11.70 0.55
CA TYR A 44 11.16 -11.95 -0.78
C TYR A 44 9.92 -12.85 -0.75
N VAL A 45 9.89 -13.82 0.15
CA VAL A 45 8.88 -14.89 0.21
C VAL A 45 8.02 -14.84 1.48
N TYR A 46 8.14 -13.81 2.30
CA TYR A 46 7.52 -13.73 3.61
C TYR A 46 7.12 -12.31 3.97
N ALA A 47 5.89 -12.10 4.41
CA ALA A 47 5.41 -10.83 4.99
C ALA A 47 4.19 -11.11 5.89
N MET A 48 3.97 -10.30 6.93
CA MET A 48 2.79 -10.41 7.80
C MET A 48 2.59 -11.82 8.37
N LYS A 49 3.67 -12.48 8.82
CA LYS A 49 3.69 -13.87 9.31
C LYS A 49 3.33 -14.95 8.26
N MET A 50 2.97 -14.56 7.04
CA MET A 50 2.65 -15.46 5.93
C MET A 50 3.87 -15.71 5.06
N TYR A 51 4.04 -16.95 4.62
CA TYR A 51 4.87 -17.27 3.45
C TYR A 51 4.02 -17.20 2.17
N TYR A 52 4.67 -17.09 1.02
CA TYR A 52 3.95 -16.98 -0.25
C TYR A 52 3.01 -18.17 -0.51
N GLU A 53 3.34 -19.36 0.00
CA GLU A 53 2.48 -20.54 -0.10
C GLU A 53 1.13 -20.35 0.64
N ASP A 54 1.11 -19.56 1.70
CA ASP A 54 -0.10 -19.28 2.46
C ASP A 54 -1.11 -18.44 1.65
N CYS A 55 -0.65 -17.67 0.66
CA CYS A 55 -1.53 -16.92 -0.23
C CYS A 55 -2.50 -17.82 -1.01
N TYR A 56 -2.11 -19.06 -1.32
CA TYR A 56 -2.98 -20.04 -1.99
C TYR A 56 -4.06 -20.62 -1.06
N GLY A 57 -3.97 -20.38 0.24
CA GLY A 57 -4.98 -20.77 1.23
C GLY A 57 -6.01 -19.69 1.49
N LEU A 58 -5.86 -18.49 0.95
CA LEU A 58 -6.83 -17.41 1.07
C LEU A 58 -8.11 -17.71 0.29
N SER A 59 -9.24 -17.24 0.80
CA SER A 59 -10.57 -17.47 0.23
C SER A 59 -11.39 -16.19 0.03
N ASN A 60 -10.80 -15.03 0.26
CA ASN A 60 -11.47 -13.74 0.15
C ASN A 60 -12.00 -13.48 -1.26
N THR A 61 -13.20 -12.90 -1.34
CA THR A 61 -13.83 -12.40 -2.57
C THR A 61 -13.71 -10.88 -2.70
N ASP A 62 -13.54 -10.20 -1.57
CA ASP A 62 -13.29 -8.78 -1.49
C ASP A 62 -11.78 -8.56 -1.35
N PHE A 63 -11.18 -8.03 -2.41
CA PHE A 63 -9.73 -7.84 -2.46
C PHE A 63 -9.32 -6.64 -1.62
N CYS A 64 -8.22 -6.79 -0.87
CA CYS A 64 -7.66 -5.71 -0.07
C CYS A 64 -6.55 -4.94 -0.79
N PHE A 65 -6.18 -3.81 -0.22
CA PHE A 65 -4.90 -3.13 -0.50
C PHE A 65 -3.93 -3.39 0.64
N ILE A 66 -2.65 -3.62 0.31
CA ILE A 66 -1.61 -3.85 1.33
C ILE A 66 -0.48 -2.83 1.16
N TYR A 67 -0.17 -2.08 2.21
CA TYR A 67 1.07 -1.29 2.30
C TYR A 67 1.99 -1.91 3.34
N SER A 68 3.12 -2.48 2.89
CA SER A 68 4.13 -3.06 3.78
C SER A 68 5.42 -2.23 3.79
N GLN A 69 5.88 -1.89 4.98
CA GLN A 69 7.16 -1.23 5.22
C GLN A 69 8.32 -2.23 5.42
N GLY A 70 8.03 -3.52 5.34
CA GLY A 70 9.01 -4.60 5.51
C GLY A 70 10.04 -4.66 4.38
N CYS A 71 11.09 -5.45 4.59
CA CYS A 71 12.18 -5.61 3.64
C CYS A 71 11.80 -6.56 2.50
N MET A 72 12.20 -6.27 1.26
CA MET A 72 12.30 -7.21 0.12
C MET A 72 11.01 -7.87 -0.37
N ALA A 73 9.87 -7.64 0.29
CA ALA A 73 8.59 -8.28 -0.08
C ALA A 73 8.10 -7.94 -1.48
N GLY A 74 8.54 -6.79 -2.05
CA GLY A 74 8.30 -6.35 -3.42
C GLY A 74 9.50 -6.52 -4.34
N GLY A 75 10.41 -7.44 -4.05
CA GLY A 75 11.62 -7.67 -4.84
C GLY A 75 11.39 -8.54 -6.07
N PHE A 76 10.69 -8.00 -7.06
CA PHE A 76 10.29 -8.68 -8.31
C PHE A 76 11.46 -9.17 -9.19
N ASP A 77 12.68 -8.74 -8.92
CA ASP A 77 13.91 -9.17 -9.59
C ASP A 77 14.63 -10.33 -8.86
N TYR A 78 13.97 -10.97 -7.90
CA TYR A 78 14.53 -12.11 -7.19
C TYR A 78 14.55 -13.34 -8.08
N ASN A 79 15.76 -13.91 -8.31
CA ASN A 79 15.98 -14.94 -9.34
C ASN A 79 15.52 -16.36 -8.94
N TYR A 80 15.12 -16.59 -7.69
CA TYR A 80 14.84 -17.94 -7.19
C TYR A 80 13.35 -18.24 -7.01
N ALA A 81 12.52 -17.22 -6.88
CA ALA A 81 11.07 -17.34 -6.75
C ALA A 81 10.41 -15.99 -7.06
N ASP A 82 9.13 -16.01 -7.43
CA ASP A 82 8.31 -14.81 -7.44
C ASP A 82 8.19 -14.25 -6.01
N CYS A 83 8.21 -12.93 -5.86
CA CYS A 83 8.12 -12.34 -4.53
C CYS A 83 6.69 -12.39 -3.98
N ILE A 84 6.55 -12.27 -2.66
CA ILE A 84 5.22 -12.38 -2.02
C ILE A 84 4.24 -11.31 -2.51
N ALA A 85 4.69 -10.13 -2.94
CA ALA A 85 3.84 -9.12 -3.58
C ALA A 85 3.17 -9.66 -4.84
N GLU A 86 3.88 -10.44 -5.68
CA GLU A 86 3.34 -11.07 -6.88
C GLU A 86 2.33 -12.16 -6.52
N HIS A 87 2.55 -12.89 -5.43
CA HIS A 87 1.61 -13.90 -4.97
C HIS A 87 0.29 -13.29 -4.48
N PHE A 88 0.34 -12.15 -3.79
CA PHE A 88 -0.88 -11.45 -3.37
C PHE A 88 -1.68 -10.87 -4.55
N THR A 89 -1.02 -10.49 -5.65
CA THR A 89 -1.67 -9.69 -6.71
C THR A 89 -1.94 -10.43 -8.01
N VAL A 90 -1.11 -11.42 -8.41
CA VAL A 90 -1.21 -12.03 -9.74
C VAL A 90 -1.08 -13.54 -9.77
N LYS A 91 -0.69 -14.20 -8.68
CA LYS A 91 -0.47 -15.65 -8.66
C LYS A 91 -1.67 -16.43 -8.10
N THR A 92 -2.60 -15.74 -7.45
CA THR A 92 -3.82 -16.32 -6.89
C THR A 92 -5.04 -15.56 -7.39
N ASP A 93 -6.22 -16.17 -7.32
CA ASP A 93 -7.50 -15.54 -7.62
C ASP A 93 -8.11 -14.87 -6.36
N THR A 94 -7.31 -14.69 -5.32
CA THR A 94 -7.65 -14.13 -3.99
C THR A 94 -6.57 -13.15 -3.56
N GLY A 95 -6.64 -12.62 -2.34
CA GLY A 95 -5.61 -11.75 -1.77
C GLY A 95 -5.86 -10.27 -2.01
N ALA A 96 -4.97 -9.59 -2.74
CA ALA A 96 -4.99 -8.13 -2.86
C ALA A 96 -5.18 -7.65 -4.30
N PHE A 97 -5.95 -6.56 -4.50
CA PHE A 97 -6.04 -5.91 -5.82
C PHE A 97 -4.80 -5.09 -6.15
N ALA A 98 -4.08 -4.63 -5.12
CA ALA A 98 -2.81 -3.95 -5.26
C ALA A 98 -2.03 -3.95 -3.95
N VAL A 99 -0.70 -3.86 -4.05
CA VAL A 99 0.17 -3.72 -2.87
C VAL A 99 1.27 -2.70 -3.11
N ILE A 100 1.72 -2.01 -2.06
CA ILE A 100 2.98 -1.25 -2.05
C ILE A 100 3.94 -1.96 -1.10
N MET A 101 5.07 -2.43 -1.63
CA MET A 101 6.08 -3.17 -0.88
C MET A 101 7.48 -2.79 -1.34
N ASN A 102 8.45 -2.84 -0.40
CA ASN A 102 9.84 -2.50 -0.71
C ASN A 102 10.52 -3.64 -1.50
N ALA A 103 11.20 -3.28 -2.59
CA ALA A 103 12.03 -4.21 -3.35
C ALA A 103 13.36 -4.55 -2.63
N ARG A 104 13.77 -3.74 -1.67
CA ARG A 104 14.99 -3.91 -0.85
C ARG A 104 14.66 -3.69 0.62
N TYR A 105 15.51 -2.99 1.37
CA TYR A 105 15.39 -2.85 2.82
C TYR A 105 14.34 -1.83 3.23
N GLY A 106 13.44 -2.23 4.13
CA GLY A 106 12.63 -1.28 4.90
C GLY A 106 13.49 -0.58 5.97
N TRP A 107 13.33 0.72 6.14
CA TRP A 107 14.14 1.54 7.02
C TRP A 107 13.32 2.14 8.14
N PHE A 108 13.71 1.87 9.37
CA PHE A 108 13.13 2.45 10.57
C PHE A 108 14.20 3.05 11.46
N TRP A 109 13.82 3.91 12.38
CA TRP A 109 14.73 4.44 13.40
C TRP A 109 14.30 3.91 14.77
N SER A 110 15.24 3.36 15.52
CA SER A 110 15.00 2.90 16.89
C SER A 110 14.46 4.04 17.75
N TYR A 111 13.42 3.76 18.52
CA TYR A 111 12.75 4.72 19.41
C TYR A 111 12.11 5.93 18.70
N SER A 112 11.80 5.82 17.42
CA SER A 112 11.16 6.87 16.65
C SER A 112 10.11 6.28 15.73
N THR A 113 9.01 7.03 15.53
CA THR A 113 8.00 6.74 14.51
C THR A 113 8.25 7.51 13.21
N ASP A 114 9.43 8.14 13.08
CA ASP A 114 9.82 9.01 11.96
C ASP A 114 10.93 8.38 11.10
N GLY A 115 10.97 7.06 11.03
CA GLY A 115 11.88 6.33 10.13
C GLY A 115 11.55 6.55 8.66
N ASP A 116 12.54 6.30 7.80
CA ASP A 116 12.43 6.67 6.38
C ASP A 116 11.25 5.97 5.69
N SER A 117 11.03 4.67 5.88
CA SER A 117 9.85 3.98 5.31
C SER A 117 8.53 4.45 5.95
N GLN A 118 8.56 4.81 7.25
CA GLN A 118 7.38 5.32 7.94
C GLN A 118 6.93 6.67 7.39
N ARG A 119 7.84 7.51 6.90
CA ARG A 119 7.52 8.78 6.25
C ARG A 119 6.73 8.55 4.97
N PHE A 120 7.22 7.73 4.05
CA PHE A 120 6.50 7.44 2.81
C PHE A 120 5.12 6.87 3.07
N HIS A 121 4.98 6.01 4.08
CA HIS A 121 3.69 5.46 4.45
C HIS A 121 2.73 6.53 5.01
N ARG A 122 3.21 7.45 5.85
CA ARG A 122 2.38 8.56 6.35
C ARG A 122 1.94 9.50 5.24
N GLU A 123 2.86 9.91 4.37
CA GLU A 123 2.53 10.78 3.23
C GLU A 123 1.56 10.08 2.26
N TYR A 124 1.69 8.75 2.10
CA TYR A 124 0.70 7.98 1.35
C TYR A 124 -0.71 8.05 1.97
N LEU A 125 -0.79 7.92 3.28
CA LEU A 125 -2.07 8.04 3.99
C LEU A 125 -2.60 9.47 3.96
N ASP A 126 -1.73 10.46 4.05
CA ASP A 126 -2.11 11.87 3.91
C ASP A 126 -2.64 12.17 2.50
N ALA A 127 -1.97 11.68 1.46
CA ALA A 127 -2.46 11.77 0.08
C ALA A 127 -3.89 11.21 -0.05
N VAL A 128 -4.14 10.00 0.48
CA VAL A 128 -5.45 9.35 0.37
C VAL A 128 -6.51 10.03 1.22
N TYR A 129 -6.25 10.27 2.50
CA TYR A 129 -7.26 10.68 3.47
C TYR A 129 -7.21 12.17 3.81
N GLY A 130 -6.04 12.82 3.71
CA GLY A 130 -5.85 14.24 3.99
C GLY A 130 -6.11 15.09 2.75
N GLU A 131 -5.57 14.71 1.61
CA GLU A 131 -5.65 15.47 0.36
C GLU A 131 -6.75 14.97 -0.58
N GLY A 132 -7.32 13.80 -0.29
CA GLY A 132 -8.42 13.25 -1.08
C GLY A 132 -7.98 12.75 -2.45
N ILE A 133 -6.82 12.12 -2.55
CA ILE A 133 -6.31 11.48 -3.77
C ILE A 133 -6.67 9.99 -3.73
N PRO A 134 -7.76 9.54 -4.34
CA PRO A 134 -8.23 8.16 -4.21
C PRO A 134 -7.46 7.19 -5.10
N GLU A 135 -6.84 7.66 -6.20
CA GLU A 135 -6.10 6.79 -7.12
C GLU A 135 -4.79 6.33 -6.49
N ILE A 136 -4.65 5.01 -6.32
CA ILE A 136 -3.50 4.43 -5.59
C ILE A 136 -2.14 4.81 -6.18
N GLY A 137 -2.06 4.92 -7.52
CA GLY A 137 -0.82 5.33 -8.19
C GLY A 137 -0.50 6.80 -7.99
N ARG A 138 -1.52 7.69 -7.98
CA ARG A 138 -1.33 9.11 -7.70
C ARG A 138 -0.93 9.32 -6.25
N ALA A 139 -1.61 8.68 -5.30
CA ALA A 139 -1.24 8.75 -3.89
C ALA A 139 0.20 8.24 -3.64
N ASN A 140 0.62 7.18 -4.35
CA ASN A 140 2.02 6.71 -4.27
C ASN A 140 3.02 7.71 -4.87
N SER A 141 2.65 8.40 -5.94
CA SER A 141 3.51 9.45 -6.53
C SER A 141 3.60 10.65 -5.61
N ASP A 142 2.48 11.09 -5.07
CA ASP A 142 2.37 12.19 -4.13
C ASP A 142 3.24 11.96 -2.89
N SER A 143 3.11 10.81 -2.24
CA SER A 143 3.95 10.43 -1.08
C SER A 143 5.45 10.47 -1.37
N LYS A 144 5.85 10.24 -2.63
CA LYS A 144 7.24 10.36 -3.07
C LYS A 144 7.65 11.80 -3.31
N GLU A 145 6.77 12.62 -3.88
CA GLU A 145 7.00 14.03 -4.13
C GLU A 145 7.18 14.81 -2.83
N ASP A 146 6.39 14.53 -1.80
CA ASP A 146 6.48 15.15 -0.49
C ASP A 146 7.79 14.85 0.24
N ASN A 147 8.41 13.72 -0.07
CA ASN A 147 9.71 13.37 0.47
C ASN A 147 10.91 13.89 -0.36
N LEU A 148 10.68 14.52 -1.55
CA LEU A 148 11.76 15.08 -2.37
C LEU A 148 12.60 16.16 -1.66
N PRO A 149 12.03 17.08 -0.88
CA PRO A 149 12.83 18.09 -0.19
C PRO A 149 13.89 17.53 0.75
N ILE A 150 13.72 16.30 1.20
CA ILE A 150 14.63 15.61 2.12
C ILE A 150 15.30 14.38 1.48
N ILE A 151 15.27 14.24 0.15
CA ILE A 151 15.76 13.07 -0.59
C ILE A 151 17.22 12.70 -0.30
N GLY A 152 18.03 13.67 0.10
CA GLY A 152 19.42 13.48 0.48
C GLY A 152 19.63 13.03 1.93
N ARG A 153 18.56 12.97 2.74
CA ARG A 153 18.63 12.64 4.16
C ARG A 153 18.54 11.13 4.35
N SER A 154 19.47 10.56 5.14
CA SER A 154 19.44 9.15 5.55
C SER A 154 19.17 8.19 4.36
N CYS A 155 18.21 7.31 4.49
CA CYS A 155 17.83 6.31 3.49
C CYS A 155 16.60 6.70 2.66
N ILE A 156 16.10 7.94 2.77
CA ILE A 156 14.92 8.45 2.03
C ILE A 156 15.02 8.13 0.53
N ARG A 157 16.18 8.39 -0.10
CA ARG A 157 16.39 8.11 -1.52
C ARG A 157 16.22 6.63 -1.88
N TRP A 158 16.61 5.74 -0.98
CA TRP A 158 16.45 4.30 -1.23
C TRP A 158 14.99 3.89 -1.15
N VAL A 159 14.26 4.34 -0.13
CA VAL A 159 12.81 4.08 -0.03
C VAL A 159 12.06 4.66 -1.23
N TYR A 160 12.46 5.86 -1.71
CA TYR A 160 11.88 6.46 -2.92
C TYR A 160 11.93 5.53 -4.13
N TYR A 161 13.05 4.81 -4.32
CA TYR A 161 13.23 3.89 -5.45
C TYR A 161 12.61 2.50 -5.21
N GLU A 162 12.55 2.05 -3.98
CA GLU A 162 12.23 0.65 -3.68
C GLU A 162 10.79 0.41 -3.21
N ALA A 163 10.05 1.43 -2.77
CA ALA A 163 8.64 1.32 -2.46
C ALA A 163 7.84 1.26 -3.76
N ASN A 164 7.58 0.05 -4.24
CA ASN A 164 6.96 -0.22 -5.53
C ASN A 164 5.49 -0.60 -5.39
N LEU A 165 4.68 -0.08 -6.30
CA LEU A 165 3.29 -0.45 -6.46
C LEU A 165 3.19 -1.66 -7.42
N PHE A 166 2.49 -2.71 -6.98
CA PHE A 166 2.04 -3.83 -7.78
C PHE A 166 0.52 -3.72 -7.90
N GLY A 167 0.01 -3.65 -9.11
CA GLY A 167 -1.41 -3.47 -9.41
C GLY A 167 -1.65 -2.36 -10.42
N ASP A 168 -2.90 -2.13 -10.78
CA ASP A 168 -3.28 -1.05 -11.68
C ASP A 168 -3.27 0.29 -10.92
N PRO A 169 -2.42 1.26 -11.30
CA PRO A 169 -2.30 2.55 -10.61
C PRO A 169 -3.55 3.43 -10.70
N SER A 170 -4.48 3.12 -11.60
CA SER A 170 -5.74 3.86 -11.78
C SER A 170 -6.84 3.41 -10.82
N LEU A 171 -6.67 2.29 -10.12
CA LEU A 171 -7.62 1.83 -9.12
C LEU A 171 -7.73 2.82 -7.96
N ARG A 172 -8.92 2.82 -7.33
CA ARG A 172 -9.29 3.78 -6.29
C ARG A 172 -9.70 3.07 -5.02
N PHE A 173 -9.37 3.67 -3.87
CA PHE A 173 -9.84 3.19 -2.57
C PHE A 173 -11.33 3.43 -2.34
N TYR A 174 -11.87 4.50 -2.92
CA TYR A 174 -13.28 4.88 -2.83
C TYR A 174 -13.66 5.61 -4.10
N GLU A 175 -14.92 5.47 -4.47
CA GLU A 175 -15.47 6.28 -5.55
C GLU A 175 -15.83 7.66 -4.98
N TYR A 176 -15.29 8.73 -5.58
CA TYR A 176 -15.92 10.03 -5.44
C TYR A 176 -17.32 9.94 -6.05
N GLU A 177 -18.32 10.50 -5.37
CA GLU A 177 -19.56 10.82 -6.05
C GLU A 177 -19.19 11.68 -7.27
N ASN A 178 -19.17 11.06 -8.42
CA ASN A 178 -18.80 11.69 -9.68
C ASN A 178 -19.97 12.61 -10.06
N THR A 179 -20.01 13.80 -9.48
CA THR A 179 -20.71 14.89 -10.14
C THR A 179 -19.93 15.14 -11.42
N PRO A 180 -20.51 14.81 -12.61
CA PRO A 180 -19.81 15.04 -13.86
C PRO A 180 -19.39 16.51 -13.90
N PRO A 181 -18.16 16.84 -14.32
CA PRO A 181 -17.76 18.22 -14.45
C PRO A 181 -18.83 18.92 -15.29
N ASN A 182 -19.28 20.08 -14.82
CA ASN A 182 -20.21 20.90 -15.59
C ASN A 182 -19.68 20.98 -17.01
N THR A 183 -20.51 20.59 -17.99
CA THR A 183 -20.16 20.66 -19.40
C THR A 183 -19.51 22.01 -19.63
N PRO A 184 -18.26 22.09 -20.13
CA PRO A 184 -17.63 23.38 -20.37
C PRO A 184 -18.54 24.19 -21.28
N ASN A 185 -18.96 25.36 -20.85
CA ASN A 185 -19.66 26.29 -21.71
C ASN A 185 -18.63 26.77 -22.74
N ILE A 186 -18.51 26.07 -23.84
CA ILE A 186 -17.71 26.51 -24.96
C ILE A 186 -18.51 27.65 -25.60
N GLU A 187 -18.30 28.87 -25.10
CA GLU A 187 -18.68 30.05 -25.83
C GLU A 187 -17.86 30.06 -27.11
N GLY A 188 -18.51 29.76 -28.21
CA GLY A 188 -17.91 29.95 -29.53
C GLY A 188 -17.45 31.42 -29.70
N PRO A 189 -16.45 31.70 -30.54
CA PRO A 189 -16.01 33.06 -30.75
C PRO A 189 -17.19 33.96 -31.09
N PRO A 190 -17.32 35.14 -30.47
CA PRO A 190 -18.41 36.05 -30.74
C PRO A 190 -18.33 36.44 -32.23
N ASN A 191 -19.37 36.16 -32.98
CA ASN A 191 -19.56 36.39 -34.39
C ASN A 191 -18.87 35.35 -35.31
N GLY A 192 -19.68 34.42 -35.81
CA GLY A 192 -19.36 33.53 -36.93
C GLY A 192 -18.69 34.26 -38.11
N LYS A 193 -17.38 34.22 -38.11
CA LYS A 193 -16.56 34.44 -39.29
C LYS A 193 -15.54 33.33 -39.36
N VAL A 194 -15.84 32.41 -40.26
CA VAL A 194 -14.86 31.55 -40.91
C VAL A 194 -13.85 32.41 -41.62
#